data_cf15a441540b36ffcfbe219cfb17108a
#
_entry.id   cf15a441540b36ffcfbe219cfb17108a
#
_cell.length_a   1.000
_cell.length_b   1.000
_cell.length_c   1.000
_cell.angle_alpha   90.00
_cell.angle_beta   90.00
_cell.angle_gamma   90.00
#
_symmetry.space_group_name_H-M   'P 1'
#
loop_
_entity.id
_entity.type
_entity.pdbx_description
1 polymer ?
#
loop_
_entity_poly.entity_id
_entity_poly.type
_entity_poly.pdbx_seq_one_letter_code
_entity_poly.pdbx_strand_id
1 'polypeptide(L)'
;MSVTALYLDTLNEHMERMILDMCPEEVDLRFLNPTVGQKGELQDADVLIVTTYKTTKEVIAAAPKVKLIQRTGVGVDMVDVAYAKERKIPISICKGFNATSVAELAILDMLALYRHIIDL
;
A
#
# COMPACT_ATOMS: atom_id res chain seq x y z
N MET A 1 19.24 8.37 12.31
CA MET A 1 18.93 8.53 10.87
C MET A 1 17.48 8.07 10.69
N SER A 2 16.54 8.96 10.39
CA SER A 2 15.16 8.55 10.20
C SER A 2 14.96 8.14 8.73
N VAL A 3 14.18 7.10 8.52
CA VAL A 3 13.76 6.62 7.20
C VAL A 3 12.45 7.31 6.85
N THR A 4 12.37 7.98 5.71
CA THR A 4 11.13 8.60 5.25
C THR A 4 10.30 7.58 4.47
N ALA A 5 9.14 7.21 5.02
CA ALA A 5 8.19 6.32 4.39
C ALA A 5 6.94 7.09 3.97
N LEU A 6 6.54 6.96 2.71
CA LEU A 6 5.30 7.54 2.21
C LEU A 6 4.25 6.47 1.98
N TYR A 7 3.12 6.61 2.64
CA TYR A 7 1.93 5.79 2.43
C TYR A 7 1.07 6.41 1.33
N LEU A 8 1.04 5.76 0.18
CA LEU A 8 0.34 6.25 -1.01
C LEU A 8 -1.09 5.72 -1.05
N ASP A 9 -1.97 6.32 -0.28
CA ASP A 9 -3.41 6.07 -0.37
C ASP A 9 -4.19 7.13 0.40
N THR A 10 -5.51 7.14 0.21
CA THR A 10 -6.41 7.99 1.00
C THR A 10 -7.01 7.17 2.13
N LEU A 11 -6.59 7.45 3.35
CA LEU A 11 -7.12 6.84 4.56
C LEU A 11 -7.99 7.84 5.30
N ASN A 12 -8.86 7.33 6.19
CA ASN A 12 -9.54 8.18 7.15
C ASN A 12 -8.62 8.45 8.36
N GLU A 13 -8.89 9.53 9.08
CA GLU A 13 -8.08 9.96 10.23
C GLU A 13 -7.89 8.87 11.30
N HIS A 14 -8.88 8.00 11.50
CA HIS A 14 -8.80 6.93 12.47
C HIS A 14 -7.75 5.88 12.04
N MET A 15 -7.74 5.48 10.77
CA MET A 15 -6.76 4.53 10.25
C MET A 15 -5.36 5.13 10.22
N GLU A 16 -5.22 6.39 9.82
CA GLU A 16 -3.92 7.08 9.86
C GLU A 16 -3.34 7.09 11.27
N ARG A 17 -4.16 7.43 12.27
CA ARG A 17 -3.76 7.44 13.68
C ARG A 17 -3.34 6.07 14.17
N MET A 18 -4.12 5.01 13.86
CA MET A 18 -3.76 3.64 14.21
C MET A 18 -2.41 3.21 13.62
N ILE A 19 -2.14 3.57 12.37
CA ILE A 19 -0.89 3.23 11.70
C ILE A 19 0.28 4.00 12.31
N LEU A 20 0.09 5.29 12.62
CA LEU A 20 1.10 6.11 13.30
C LEU A 20 1.44 5.58 14.68
N ASP A 21 0.44 5.16 15.45
CA ASP A 21 0.63 4.59 16.81
C ASP A 21 1.47 3.30 16.80
N MET A 22 1.48 2.58 15.67
CA MET A 22 2.27 1.36 15.49
C MET A 22 3.61 1.62 14.80
N CYS A 23 3.85 2.85 14.34
CA CYS A 23 5.06 3.19 13.58
C CYS A 23 6.25 3.37 14.53
N PRO A 24 7.40 2.74 14.26
CA PRO A 24 8.63 2.98 15.04
C PRO A 24 9.09 4.45 14.96
N GLU A 25 9.66 4.96 16.04
CA GLU A 25 10.15 6.36 16.13
C GLU A 25 11.22 6.70 15.08
N GLU A 26 11.94 5.69 14.58
CA GLU A 26 12.99 5.86 13.56
C GLU A 26 12.42 6.08 12.15
N VAL A 27 11.10 5.87 11.96
CA VAL A 27 10.42 6.01 10.68
C VAL A 27 9.57 7.29 10.68
N ASP A 28 9.91 8.22 9.80
CA ASP A 28 9.07 9.38 9.49
C ASP A 28 8.01 8.94 8.47
N LEU A 29 6.86 8.48 8.99
CA LEU A 29 5.75 8.02 8.16
C LEU A 29 4.81 9.18 7.83
N ARG A 30 4.61 9.39 6.54
CA ARG A 30 3.71 10.41 6.01
C ARG A 30 2.68 9.78 5.09
N PHE A 31 1.46 10.33 5.13
CA PHE A 31 0.38 9.94 4.23
C PHE A 31 0.31 10.91 3.07
N LEU A 32 0.31 10.39 1.86
CA LEU A 32 0.24 11.18 0.64
C LEU A 32 -0.95 10.72 -0.19
N ASN A 33 -1.89 11.63 -0.43
CA ASN A 33 -2.91 11.42 -1.44
C ASN A 33 -2.35 11.85 -2.83
N PRO A 34 -1.96 10.92 -3.67
CA PRO A 34 -1.26 11.25 -4.91
C PRO A 34 -2.17 11.92 -5.95
N THR A 35 -3.50 11.90 -5.75
CA THR A 35 -4.46 12.57 -6.64
C THR A 35 -4.47 14.08 -6.46
N VAL A 36 -3.98 14.60 -5.34
CA VAL A 36 -3.99 16.03 -4.97
C VAL A 36 -2.70 16.77 -5.33
N GLY A 37 -1.75 16.13 -6.00
CA GLY A 37 -0.68 16.84 -6.71
C GLY A 37 0.58 17.19 -5.90
N GLN A 38 0.85 16.55 -4.78
CA GLN A 38 2.06 16.80 -3.98
C GLN A 38 3.27 15.97 -4.44
N LYS A 39 3.62 16.09 -5.72
CA LYS A 39 4.79 15.38 -6.28
C LYS A 39 6.13 15.74 -5.59
N GLY A 40 6.20 16.87 -4.91
CA GLY A 40 7.40 17.30 -4.17
C GLY A 40 7.78 16.39 -3.00
N GLU A 41 6.80 15.79 -2.33
CA GLU A 41 7.05 14.90 -1.18
C GLU A 41 7.66 13.55 -1.59
N LEU A 42 7.41 13.10 -2.82
CA LEU A 42 8.00 11.87 -3.35
C LEU A 42 9.53 11.94 -3.46
N GLN A 43 10.10 13.14 -3.59
CA GLN A 43 11.55 13.32 -3.79
C GLN A 43 12.38 12.88 -2.59
N ASP A 44 11.81 12.92 -1.39
CA ASP A 44 12.51 12.59 -0.15
C ASP A 44 12.20 11.20 0.39
N ALA A 45 11.32 10.45 -0.29
CA ALA A 45 10.92 9.12 0.12
C ALA A 45 12.04 8.10 -0.02
N ASP A 46 12.33 7.37 1.06
CA ASP A 46 13.15 6.17 1.06
C ASP A 46 12.32 4.91 0.79
N VAL A 47 11.05 4.91 1.24
CA VAL A 47 10.12 3.78 1.11
C VAL A 47 8.77 4.28 0.61
N LEU A 48 8.20 3.58 -0.37
CA LEU A 48 6.80 3.75 -0.77
C LEU A 48 5.97 2.59 -0.22
N ILE A 49 4.93 2.90 0.55
CA ILE A 49 3.96 1.92 1.02
C ILE A 49 2.71 2.08 0.15
N VAL A 50 2.29 1.02 -0.52
CA VAL A 50 1.22 1.07 -1.52
C VAL A 50 0.13 0.03 -1.23
N THR A 51 -1.12 0.46 -1.29
CA THR A 51 -2.31 -0.38 -1.07
C THR A 51 -3.11 -0.49 -2.36
N THR A 52 -3.92 0.50 -2.68
CA THR A 52 -4.78 0.52 -3.87
C THR A 52 -4.29 1.49 -4.94
N TYR A 53 -3.39 2.39 -4.58
CA TYR A 53 -2.90 3.40 -5.51
C TYR A 53 -2.00 2.83 -6.60
N LYS A 54 -2.29 3.21 -7.85
CA LYS A 54 -1.53 2.77 -9.01
C LYS A 54 -0.16 3.45 -9.05
N THR A 55 0.87 2.69 -8.69
CA THR A 55 2.27 3.14 -8.63
C THR A 55 2.94 2.94 -9.98
N THR A 56 2.68 3.88 -10.88
CA THR A 56 3.18 3.87 -12.27
C THR A 56 4.66 4.22 -12.33
N LYS A 57 5.24 4.07 -13.53
CA LYS A 57 6.60 4.53 -13.85
C LYS A 57 6.84 5.98 -13.43
N GLU A 58 5.88 6.88 -13.68
CA GLU A 58 5.98 8.29 -13.36
C GLU A 58 6.06 8.54 -11.85
N VAL A 59 5.30 7.78 -11.06
CA VAL A 59 5.33 7.84 -9.59
C VAL A 59 6.67 7.38 -9.06
N ILE A 60 7.16 6.23 -9.55
CA ILE A 60 8.47 5.69 -9.15
C ILE A 60 9.62 6.63 -9.58
N ALA A 61 9.51 7.22 -10.77
CA ALA A 61 10.51 8.18 -11.26
C ALA A 61 10.55 9.47 -10.45
N ALA A 62 9.39 9.91 -9.91
CA ALA A 62 9.29 11.08 -9.05
C ALA A 62 9.89 10.86 -7.65
N ALA A 63 10.22 9.61 -7.30
CA ALA A 63 10.84 9.22 -6.03
C ALA A 63 12.29 8.72 -6.26
N PRO A 64 13.25 9.62 -6.51
CA PRO A 64 14.60 9.24 -6.91
C PRO A 64 15.39 8.52 -5.82
N LYS A 65 15.06 8.77 -4.54
CA LYS A 65 15.74 8.17 -3.38
C LYS A 65 15.16 6.84 -2.92
N VAL A 66 14.02 6.40 -3.52
CA VAL A 66 13.32 5.22 -3.06
C VAL A 66 14.18 3.95 -3.18
N LYS A 67 14.21 3.19 -2.12
CA LYS A 67 15.01 1.96 -1.95
C LYS A 67 14.13 0.71 -1.79
N LEU A 68 12.83 0.90 -1.49
CA LEU A 68 11.88 -0.19 -1.27
C LEU A 68 10.47 0.27 -1.65
N ILE A 69 9.74 -0.62 -2.31
CA ILE A 69 8.28 -0.49 -2.46
C ILE A 69 7.65 -1.59 -1.61
N GLN A 70 6.94 -1.23 -0.55
CA GLN A 70 6.20 -2.14 0.31
C GLN A 70 4.75 -2.21 -0.14
N ARG A 71 4.31 -3.37 -0.57
CA ARG A 71 2.91 -3.65 -0.87
C ARG A 71 2.21 -4.17 0.38
N THR A 72 1.04 -3.62 0.74
CA THR A 72 0.25 -4.08 1.89
C THR A 72 -0.55 -5.35 1.61
N GLY A 73 -0.59 -5.80 0.37
CA GLY A 73 -1.22 -7.04 -0.09
C GLY A 73 -0.24 -7.97 -0.80
N VAL A 74 -0.77 -8.94 -1.53
CA VAL A 74 0.01 -9.95 -2.28
C VAL A 74 0.16 -9.58 -3.75
N GLY A 75 -0.91 -9.05 -4.37
CA GLY A 75 -0.90 -8.67 -5.79
C GLY A 75 -0.03 -7.46 -6.05
N VAL A 76 0.69 -7.46 -7.17
CA VAL A 76 1.56 -6.37 -7.61
C VAL A 76 1.05 -5.65 -8.86
N ASP A 77 -0.20 -5.91 -9.25
CA ASP A 77 -0.83 -5.39 -10.48
C ASP A 77 -0.88 -3.86 -10.51
N MET A 78 -0.85 -3.24 -9.33
CA MET A 78 -0.87 -1.78 -9.18
C MET A 78 0.51 -1.14 -9.20
N VAL A 79 1.58 -1.94 -9.35
CA VAL A 79 2.97 -1.45 -9.36
C VAL A 79 3.61 -1.74 -10.72
N ASP A 80 4.29 -0.75 -11.29
CA ASP A 80 5.14 -0.98 -12.46
C ASP A 80 6.39 -1.77 -12.08
N VAL A 81 6.22 -3.11 -12.03
CA VAL A 81 7.27 -4.06 -11.64
C VAL A 81 8.46 -4.00 -12.59
N ALA A 82 8.21 -3.78 -13.89
CA ALA A 82 9.27 -3.71 -14.89
C ALA A 82 10.20 -2.52 -14.63
N TYR A 83 9.62 -1.36 -14.38
CA TYR A 83 10.40 -0.16 -14.08
C TYR A 83 11.08 -0.20 -12.70
N ALA A 84 10.41 -0.76 -11.68
CA ALA A 84 11.04 -0.97 -10.38
C ALA A 84 12.28 -1.88 -10.49
N LYS A 85 12.19 -2.96 -11.30
CA LYS A 85 13.31 -3.86 -11.58
C LYS A 85 14.46 -3.17 -12.33
N GLU A 86 14.15 -2.35 -13.34
CA GLU A 86 15.13 -1.53 -14.07
C GLU A 86 15.90 -0.62 -13.10
N ARG A 87 15.18 0.00 -12.16
CA ARG A 87 15.74 0.86 -11.11
C ARG A 87 16.40 0.07 -9.96
N LYS A 88 16.37 -1.27 -9.97
CA LYS A 88 16.86 -2.15 -8.90
C LYS A 88 16.19 -1.88 -7.55
N ILE A 89 14.92 -1.48 -7.56
CA ILE A 89 14.13 -1.26 -6.36
C ILE A 89 13.38 -2.54 -6.04
N PRO A 90 13.64 -3.18 -4.87
CA PRO A 90 12.91 -4.36 -4.44
C PRO A 90 11.44 -4.01 -4.13
N ILE A 91 10.55 -4.98 -4.41
CA ILE A 91 9.15 -4.92 -4.04
C ILE A 91 8.91 -6.00 -2.99
N SER A 92 8.46 -5.58 -1.81
CA SER A 92 8.04 -6.48 -0.73
C SER A 92 6.53 -6.62 -0.73
N ILE A 93 6.03 -7.80 -0.41
CA ILE A 93 4.60 -8.13 -0.33
C ILE A 93 4.24 -8.76 1.02
N CYS A 94 2.99 -8.58 1.46
CA CYS A 94 2.46 -9.20 2.68
C CYS A 94 1.78 -10.54 2.37
N LYS A 95 2.57 -11.58 2.13
CA LYS A 95 2.05 -12.90 1.75
C LYS A 95 1.36 -13.60 2.92
N GLY A 96 0.11 -14.01 2.70
CA GLY A 96 -0.64 -14.84 3.64
C GLY A 96 -1.21 -14.11 4.86
N PHE A 97 -0.94 -12.83 5.03
CA PHE A 97 -1.36 -12.04 6.18
C PHE A 97 -2.88 -12.05 6.42
N ASN A 98 -3.67 -11.94 5.35
CA ASN A 98 -5.13 -11.90 5.40
C ASN A 98 -5.81 -13.18 4.85
N ALA A 99 -5.06 -14.26 4.66
CA ALA A 99 -5.57 -15.46 3.98
C ALA A 99 -6.79 -16.07 4.71
N THR A 100 -6.76 -16.12 6.03
CA THR A 100 -7.87 -16.62 6.86
C THR A 100 -9.12 -15.75 6.69
N SER A 101 -8.97 -14.43 6.83
CA SER A 101 -10.11 -13.50 6.69
C SER A 101 -10.73 -13.53 5.30
N VAL A 102 -9.91 -13.67 4.26
CA VAL A 102 -10.40 -13.82 2.89
C VAL A 102 -11.15 -15.13 2.70
N ALA A 103 -10.65 -16.24 3.26
CA ALA A 103 -11.30 -17.54 3.20
C ALA A 103 -12.64 -17.53 3.95
N GLU A 104 -12.70 -16.95 5.14
CA GLU A 104 -13.92 -16.81 5.92
C GLU A 104 -14.98 -15.99 5.19
N LEU A 105 -14.61 -14.86 4.59
CA LEU A 105 -15.53 -14.05 3.81
C LEU A 105 -16.05 -14.81 2.57
N ALA A 106 -15.17 -15.50 1.86
CA ALA A 106 -15.57 -16.28 0.70
C ALA A 106 -16.60 -17.38 1.07
N ILE A 107 -16.38 -18.08 2.18
CA ILE A 107 -17.33 -19.09 2.68
C ILE A 107 -18.65 -18.43 3.11
N LEU A 108 -18.57 -17.29 3.80
CA LEU A 108 -19.76 -16.54 4.20
C LEU A 108 -20.60 -16.12 2.99
N ASP A 109 -19.97 -15.60 1.95
CA ASP A 109 -20.63 -15.18 0.72
C ASP A 109 -21.31 -16.38 0.00
N MET A 110 -20.62 -17.52 -0.07
CA MET A 110 -21.20 -18.77 -0.62
C MET A 110 -22.44 -19.21 0.16
N LEU A 111 -22.38 -19.18 1.51
CA LEU A 111 -23.52 -19.55 2.34
C LEU A 111 -24.65 -18.53 2.24
N ALA A 112 -24.35 -17.25 2.17
CA ALA A 112 -25.33 -16.18 2.00
C ALA A 112 -26.10 -16.32 0.69
N LEU A 113 -25.40 -16.60 -0.40
CA LEU A 113 -26.00 -16.87 -1.71
C LEU A 113 -26.85 -18.14 -1.70
N TYR A 114 -26.31 -19.22 -1.15
CA TYR A 114 -27.02 -20.51 -1.07
C TYR A 114 -28.31 -20.43 -0.23
N ARG A 115 -28.31 -19.60 0.80
CA ARG A 115 -29.44 -19.39 1.72
C ARG A 115 -30.37 -18.24 1.30
N HIS A 116 -30.09 -17.57 0.19
CA HIS A 116 -30.84 -16.40 -0.31
C HIS A 116 -31.01 -15.29 0.76
N ILE A 117 -29.97 -15.06 1.58
CA ILE A 117 -30.03 -14.07 2.67
C ILE A 117 -30.18 -12.65 2.13
N ILE A 118 -29.67 -12.38 0.91
CA ILE A 118 -29.69 -11.06 0.29
C ILE A 118 -31.05 -10.78 -0.39
N ASP A 119 -31.84 -11.81 -0.67
CA ASP A 119 -33.15 -11.72 -1.32
C ASP A 119 -34.31 -11.50 -0.32
N LEU A 120 -34.00 -11.40 0.97
CA LEU A 120 -34.95 -11.15 2.05
C LEU A 120 -34.97 -9.65 2.39
#